data_491a94d276ba42620ec2321d002d6c40
#
_entry.id   491a94d276ba42620ec2321d002d6c40
#
_cell.length_a   1.000
_cell.length_b   1.000
_cell.length_c   1.000
_cell.angle_alpha   90.00
_cell.angle_beta   90.00
_cell.angle_gamma   90.00
#
_symmetry.space_group_name_H-M   'P 1'
#
loop_
_entity.id
_entity.type
_entity.pdbx_description
1 polymer ?
#
loop_
_entity_poly.entity_id
_entity_poly.type
_entity_poly.pdbx_seq_one_letter_code
_entity_poly.pdbx_strand_id
1 'polypeptide(L)'
;MLFRSEVGLACERGGASAVFVHGRTRAQMYSGVADREIIKKVKQSLKIPVIGNGDVCCYDDFVAMKSETGCDGVMIGRGAYGSPWVFSEIRDRLNGVEYLEPTNAEKKAMLVRQLEMVVEEKGLNGIREFRHHILQYCKGFSGSAKMRRDISLITSKAAALAAIDFIFE
;
A
#
# COMPACT_ATOMS: atom_id res chain seq x y z
N MET A 1 -3.70 1.26 27.02
CA MET A 1 -2.41 0.98 26.34
C MET A 1 -1.97 -0.48 26.41
N LEU A 2 -2.22 -1.18 27.51
CA LEU A 2 -1.92 -2.62 27.71
C LEU A 2 -2.70 -3.55 26.75
N PHE A 3 -3.90 -3.19 26.36
CA PHE A 3 -4.84 -4.02 25.60
C PHE A 3 -4.27 -4.65 24.31
N ARG A 4 -3.46 -3.93 23.53
CA ARG A 4 -2.92 -4.50 22.25
C ARG A 4 -1.86 -5.57 22.50
N SER A 5 -1.00 -5.41 23.48
CA SER A 5 -0.02 -6.43 23.85
C SER A 5 -0.73 -7.66 24.46
N GLU A 6 -1.77 -7.45 25.26
CA GLU A 6 -2.58 -8.55 25.83
C GLU A 6 -3.30 -9.36 24.75
N VAL A 7 -3.87 -8.69 23.73
CA VAL A 7 -4.46 -9.34 22.56
C VAL A 7 -3.41 -10.12 21.79
N GLY A 8 -2.23 -9.51 21.55
CA GLY A 8 -1.11 -10.19 20.90
C GLY A 8 -0.69 -11.47 21.63
N LEU A 9 -0.53 -11.39 22.94
CA LEU A 9 -0.21 -12.56 23.79
C LEU A 9 -1.31 -13.62 23.76
N ALA A 10 -2.57 -13.22 23.68
CA ALA A 10 -3.68 -14.16 23.53
C ALA A 10 -3.64 -14.87 22.17
N CYS A 11 -3.33 -14.15 21.09
CA CYS A 11 -3.12 -14.75 19.77
C CYS A 11 -1.95 -15.75 19.77
N GLU A 12 -0.82 -15.39 20.37
CA GLU A 12 0.34 -16.26 20.49
C GLU A 12 0.00 -17.54 21.28
N ARG A 13 -0.67 -17.41 22.43
CA ARG A 13 -1.15 -18.57 23.20
C ARG A 13 -2.16 -19.43 22.45
N GLY A 14 -2.95 -18.80 21.56
CA GLY A 14 -3.89 -19.48 20.68
C GLY A 14 -3.27 -20.16 19.48
N GLY A 15 -1.94 -20.11 19.31
CA GLY A 15 -1.20 -20.81 18.25
C GLY A 15 -0.98 -19.96 16.98
N ALA A 16 -1.13 -18.63 17.04
CA ALA A 16 -0.78 -17.79 15.90
C ALA A 16 0.72 -17.90 15.59
N SER A 17 1.07 -18.04 14.31
CA SER A 17 2.45 -18.12 13.84
C SER A 17 3.09 -16.75 13.63
N ALA A 18 2.29 -15.69 13.48
CA ALA A 18 2.72 -14.29 13.38
C ALA A 18 1.54 -13.37 13.67
N VAL A 19 1.81 -12.10 13.97
CA VAL A 19 0.77 -11.07 14.12
C VAL A 19 1.08 -9.84 13.28
N PHE A 20 0.05 -9.24 12.70
CA PHE A 20 0.11 -7.95 12.02
C PHE A 20 -0.42 -6.87 12.95
N VAL A 21 0.36 -5.81 13.15
CA VAL A 21 0.01 -4.72 14.07
C VAL A 21 -0.06 -3.41 13.33
N HIS A 22 -1.26 -2.81 13.27
CA HIS A 22 -1.44 -1.47 12.72
C HIS A 22 -1.28 -0.41 13.81
N GLY A 23 -0.49 0.63 13.54
CA GLY A 23 -0.23 1.72 14.48
C GLY A 23 -1.43 2.63 14.79
N ARG A 24 -2.52 2.60 13.98
CA ARG A 24 -3.75 3.36 14.27
C ARG A 24 -4.83 2.52 14.92
N THR A 25 -5.71 3.18 15.66
CA THR A 25 -6.96 2.58 16.13
C THR A 25 -8.04 2.66 15.05
N ARG A 26 -9.10 1.85 15.19
CA ARG A 26 -10.28 1.94 14.31
C ARG A 26 -10.93 3.33 14.34
N ALA A 27 -10.96 3.99 15.50
CA ALA A 27 -11.54 5.32 15.64
C ALA A 27 -10.74 6.42 14.92
N GLN A 28 -9.42 6.26 14.82
CA GLN A 28 -8.57 7.17 14.07
C GLN A 28 -8.75 7.04 12.55
N MET A 29 -9.17 5.87 12.08
CA MET A 29 -9.23 5.56 10.65
C MET A 29 -7.94 5.97 9.91
N TYR A 30 -7.97 7.10 9.20
CA TYR A 30 -6.82 7.62 8.43
C TYR A 30 -6.24 8.92 8.99
N SER A 31 -6.79 9.43 10.09
CA SER A 31 -6.32 10.68 10.71
C SER A 31 -5.06 10.47 11.54
N GLY A 32 -4.27 11.55 11.66
CA GLY A 32 -3.02 11.54 12.42
C GLY A 32 -1.95 10.65 11.80
N VAL A 33 -0.98 10.23 12.63
CA VAL A 33 0.16 9.38 12.26
C VAL A 33 0.01 8.02 12.94
N ALA A 34 0.50 6.96 12.30
CA ALA A 34 0.54 5.63 12.88
C ALA A 34 1.53 5.60 14.07
N ASP A 35 1.05 5.17 15.23
CA ASP A 35 1.85 5.09 16.46
C ASP A 35 2.80 3.88 16.41
N ARG A 36 4.07 4.14 16.14
CA ARG A 36 5.13 3.11 16.09
C ARG A 36 5.48 2.56 17.47
N GLU A 37 5.31 3.34 18.53
CA GLU A 37 5.55 2.88 19.90
C GLU A 37 4.64 1.71 20.30
N ILE A 38 3.42 1.69 19.81
CA ILE A 38 2.51 0.56 20.02
C ILE A 38 3.02 -0.71 19.33
N ILE A 39 3.52 -0.58 18.08
CA ILE A 39 4.10 -1.72 17.35
C ILE A 39 5.32 -2.26 18.11
N LYS A 40 6.20 -1.38 18.58
CA LYS A 40 7.36 -1.72 19.39
C LYS A 40 6.98 -2.48 20.67
N LYS A 41 6.00 -1.98 21.43
CA LYS A 41 5.54 -2.63 22.66
C LYS A 41 4.96 -4.02 22.41
N VAL A 42 4.19 -4.19 21.34
CA VAL A 42 3.70 -5.52 20.94
C VAL A 42 4.86 -6.43 20.58
N LYS A 43 5.83 -5.95 19.76
CA LYS A 43 7.04 -6.73 19.42
C LYS A 43 7.82 -7.18 20.65
N GLN A 44 8.01 -6.30 21.62
CA GLN A 44 8.71 -6.64 22.85
C GLN A 44 7.98 -7.65 23.73
N SER A 45 6.66 -7.77 23.57
CA SER A 45 5.82 -8.66 24.38
C SER A 45 5.70 -10.08 23.79
N LEU A 46 5.99 -10.27 22.50
CA LEU A 46 5.75 -11.50 21.75
C LEU A 46 7.06 -12.19 21.37
N LYS A 47 7.01 -13.52 21.31
CA LYS A 47 8.10 -14.36 20.79
C LYS A 47 7.92 -14.68 19.31
N ILE A 48 6.68 -14.67 18.82
CA ILE A 48 6.35 -14.88 17.40
C ILE A 48 6.64 -13.62 16.58
N PRO A 49 6.82 -13.75 15.25
CA PRO A 49 7.02 -12.63 14.35
C PRO A 49 5.92 -11.59 14.44
N VAL A 50 6.32 -10.31 14.47
CA VAL A 50 5.44 -9.14 14.44
C VAL A 50 5.67 -8.36 13.15
N ILE A 51 4.61 -8.18 12.36
CA ILE A 51 4.62 -7.42 11.13
C ILE A 51 4.02 -6.04 11.39
N GLY A 52 4.86 -4.99 11.33
CA GLY A 52 4.42 -3.61 11.54
C GLY A 52 3.68 -3.06 10.31
N ASN A 53 2.60 -2.28 10.55
CA ASN A 53 1.84 -1.64 9.49
C ASN A 53 1.44 -0.21 9.87
N GLY A 54 1.54 0.70 8.91
CA GLY A 54 1.10 2.10 9.01
C GLY A 54 2.11 3.09 8.45
N ASP A 55 1.65 3.94 7.52
CA ASP A 55 2.38 5.08 6.95
C ASP A 55 3.76 4.76 6.37
N VAL A 56 3.86 3.64 5.66
CA VAL A 56 5.06 3.26 4.90
C VAL A 56 4.75 3.43 3.42
N CYS A 57 5.43 4.38 2.77
CA CYS A 57 5.23 4.76 1.37
C CYS A 57 6.53 4.73 0.55
N CYS A 58 7.70 4.64 1.19
CA CYS A 58 9.02 4.64 0.57
C CYS A 58 10.01 3.82 1.40
N TYR A 59 11.25 3.71 0.90
CA TYR A 59 12.34 3.03 1.60
C TYR A 59 12.65 3.63 2.97
N ASP A 60 12.68 4.96 3.09
CA ASP A 60 13.05 5.61 4.35
C ASP A 60 11.99 5.35 5.44
N ASP A 61 10.69 5.34 5.06
CA ASP A 61 9.62 4.94 5.97
C ASP A 61 9.75 3.48 6.43
N PHE A 62 10.17 2.58 5.50
CA PHE A 62 10.43 1.18 5.81
C PHE A 62 11.57 1.05 6.82
N VAL A 63 12.69 1.73 6.59
CA VAL A 63 13.85 1.72 7.50
C VAL A 63 13.45 2.27 8.87
N ALA A 64 12.74 3.38 8.90
CA ALA A 64 12.26 3.98 10.14
C ALA A 64 11.30 3.03 10.90
N MET A 65 10.35 2.38 10.21
CA MET A 65 9.47 1.38 10.83
C MET A 65 10.29 0.24 11.45
N LYS A 66 11.27 -0.31 10.74
CA LYS A 66 12.13 -1.40 11.22
C LYS A 66 12.98 -0.98 12.42
N SER A 67 13.66 0.16 12.32
CA SER A 67 14.60 0.63 13.35
C SER A 67 13.90 1.09 14.64
N GLU A 68 12.79 1.79 14.52
CA GLU A 68 12.07 2.31 15.69
C GLU A 68 11.28 1.24 16.43
N THR A 69 10.73 0.25 15.72
CA THR A 69 9.83 -0.74 16.32
C THR A 69 10.49 -2.09 16.61
N GLY A 70 11.55 -2.44 15.89
CA GLY A 70 12.16 -3.76 15.91
C GLY A 70 11.29 -4.87 15.31
N CYS A 71 10.21 -4.55 14.59
CA CYS A 71 9.33 -5.54 13.98
C CYS A 71 10.06 -6.42 12.96
N ASP A 72 9.60 -7.67 12.80
CA ASP A 72 10.28 -8.66 11.95
C ASP A 72 10.03 -8.42 10.45
N GLY A 73 8.87 -7.87 10.12
CA GLY A 73 8.49 -7.48 8.76
C GLY A 73 7.66 -6.21 8.74
N VAL A 74 7.44 -5.67 7.54
CA VAL A 74 6.62 -4.47 7.33
C VAL A 74 5.56 -4.75 6.28
N MET A 75 4.31 -4.48 6.61
CA MET A 75 3.20 -4.50 5.66
C MET A 75 2.98 -3.12 5.07
N ILE A 76 3.01 -3.03 3.75
CA ILE A 76 2.69 -1.82 3.00
C ILE A 76 1.27 -1.96 2.43
N GLY A 77 0.39 -1.05 2.82
CA GLY A 77 -0.98 -0.99 2.30
C GLY A 77 -1.13 0.11 1.25
N ARG A 78 -1.74 1.22 1.66
CA ARG A 78 -2.01 2.38 0.78
C ARG A 78 -0.79 2.98 0.11
N GLY A 79 0.41 2.82 0.70
CA GLY A 79 1.67 3.27 0.11
C GLY A 79 1.98 2.61 -1.24
N ALA A 80 1.45 1.41 -1.49
CA ALA A 80 1.59 0.72 -2.77
C ALA A 80 0.54 1.15 -3.82
N TYR A 81 -0.49 1.91 -3.44
CA TYR A 81 -1.53 2.34 -4.38
C TYR A 81 -1.00 3.42 -5.33
N GLY A 82 -0.96 3.10 -6.61
CA GLY A 82 -0.38 3.95 -7.65
C GLY A 82 1.17 3.94 -7.66
N SER A 83 1.79 3.25 -6.72
CA SER A 83 3.24 3.08 -6.63
C SER A 83 3.63 1.67 -6.17
N PRO A 84 3.31 0.61 -6.93
CA PRO A 84 3.71 -0.75 -6.56
C PRO A 84 5.24 -0.94 -6.56
N TRP A 85 5.98 -0.03 -7.14
CA TRP A 85 7.46 -0.02 -7.18
C TRP A 85 8.11 0.19 -5.83
N VAL A 86 7.36 0.62 -4.81
CA VAL A 86 7.86 0.74 -3.44
C VAL A 86 8.53 -0.57 -2.95
N PHE A 87 8.04 -1.73 -3.39
CA PHE A 87 8.65 -3.01 -3.06
C PHE A 87 10.00 -3.21 -3.77
N SER A 88 10.12 -2.78 -5.03
CA SER A 88 11.39 -2.81 -5.77
C SER A 88 12.39 -1.83 -5.18
N GLU A 89 11.95 -0.60 -4.87
CA GLU A 89 12.78 0.40 -4.21
C GLU A 89 13.39 -0.14 -2.91
N ILE A 90 12.55 -0.69 -2.04
CA ILE A 90 12.99 -1.25 -0.75
C ILE A 90 13.98 -2.40 -0.97
N ARG A 91 13.65 -3.34 -1.87
CA ARG A 91 14.52 -4.49 -2.18
C ARG A 91 15.89 -4.04 -2.70
N ASP A 92 15.90 -3.14 -3.67
CA ASP A 92 17.11 -2.73 -4.37
C ASP A 92 18.02 -1.93 -3.42
N ARG A 93 17.46 -0.97 -2.69
CA ARG A 93 18.22 -0.18 -1.69
C ARG A 93 18.72 -1.03 -0.52
N LEU A 94 17.99 -2.04 -0.07
CA LEU A 94 18.47 -2.99 0.95
C LEU A 94 19.65 -3.83 0.45
N ASN A 95 19.71 -4.11 -0.86
CA ASN A 95 20.80 -4.85 -1.49
C ASN A 95 21.96 -3.94 -1.95
N GLY A 96 21.93 -2.64 -1.66
CA GLY A 96 22.94 -1.68 -2.09
C GLY A 96 22.90 -1.40 -3.60
N VAL A 97 21.80 -1.71 -4.27
CA VAL A 97 21.55 -1.44 -5.69
C VAL A 97 20.87 -0.08 -5.82
N GLU A 98 21.31 0.71 -6.79
CA GLU A 98 20.67 1.97 -7.11
C GLU A 98 19.24 1.70 -7.63
N TYR A 99 18.25 2.31 -6.99
CA TYR A 99 16.86 2.25 -7.46
C TYR A 99 16.63 3.28 -8.55
N LEU A 100 16.10 2.83 -9.68
CA LEU A 100 15.67 3.69 -10.77
C LEU A 100 14.14 3.83 -10.75
N GLU A 101 13.69 5.08 -10.75
CA GLU A 101 12.25 5.39 -10.86
C GLU A 101 11.68 4.83 -12.16
N PRO A 102 10.49 4.21 -12.12
CA PRO A 102 9.85 3.70 -13.32
C PRO A 102 9.48 4.83 -14.29
N THR A 103 9.73 4.59 -15.55
CA THR A 103 9.34 5.47 -16.64
C THR A 103 7.81 5.55 -16.78
N ASN A 104 7.28 6.57 -17.46
CA ASN A 104 5.86 6.66 -17.77
C ASN A 104 5.36 5.45 -18.56
N ALA A 105 6.18 4.90 -19.45
CA ALA A 105 5.84 3.69 -20.20
C ALA A 105 5.66 2.47 -19.31
N GLU A 106 6.54 2.29 -18.32
CA GLU A 106 6.44 1.20 -17.33
C GLU A 106 5.24 1.38 -16.40
N LYS A 107 4.99 2.62 -15.95
CA LYS A 107 3.79 2.97 -15.16
C LYS A 107 2.50 2.65 -15.91
N LYS A 108 2.43 3.04 -17.20
CA LYS A 108 1.31 2.73 -18.09
C LYS A 108 1.12 1.23 -18.25
N ALA A 109 2.19 0.50 -18.58
CA ALA A 109 2.15 -0.96 -18.76
C ALA A 109 1.66 -1.68 -17.51
N MET A 110 2.11 -1.25 -16.31
CA MET A 110 1.66 -1.80 -15.04
C MET A 110 0.17 -1.57 -14.80
N LEU A 111 -0.32 -0.36 -15.06
CA LEU A 111 -1.74 -0.02 -14.86
C LEU A 111 -2.64 -0.77 -15.84
N VAL A 112 -2.22 -0.94 -17.11
CA VAL A 112 -2.91 -1.76 -18.09
C VAL A 112 -2.97 -3.22 -17.63
N ARG A 113 -1.85 -3.79 -17.17
CA ARG A 113 -1.81 -5.15 -16.63
C ARG A 113 -2.76 -5.33 -15.45
N GLN A 114 -2.80 -4.37 -14.51
CA GLN A 114 -3.74 -4.41 -13.39
C GLN A 114 -5.19 -4.38 -13.85
N LEU A 115 -5.52 -3.57 -14.87
CA LEU A 115 -6.86 -3.54 -15.47
C LEU A 115 -7.23 -4.90 -16.07
N GLU A 116 -6.32 -5.53 -16.79
CA GLU A 116 -6.54 -6.83 -17.41
C GLU A 116 -6.83 -7.91 -16.37
N MET A 117 -6.02 -7.98 -15.30
CA MET A 117 -6.23 -8.93 -14.20
C MET A 117 -7.58 -8.71 -13.50
N VAL A 118 -7.97 -7.46 -13.27
CA VAL A 118 -9.27 -7.15 -12.65
C VAL A 118 -10.44 -7.53 -13.55
N VAL A 119 -10.33 -7.33 -14.86
CA VAL A 119 -11.37 -7.71 -15.81
C VAL A 119 -11.45 -9.24 -15.96
N GLU A 120 -10.32 -9.94 -15.94
CA GLU A 120 -10.28 -11.40 -15.97
C GLU A 120 -10.96 -12.00 -14.73
N GLU A 121 -10.67 -11.48 -13.54
CA GLU A 121 -11.18 -12.01 -12.27
C GLU A 121 -12.63 -11.62 -11.98
N LYS A 122 -13.00 -10.34 -12.24
CA LYS A 122 -14.29 -9.74 -11.81
C LYS A 122 -15.21 -9.34 -12.97
N GLY A 123 -14.77 -9.55 -14.21
CA GLY A 123 -15.48 -9.07 -15.39
C GLY A 123 -15.62 -7.54 -15.43
N LEU A 124 -16.65 -7.06 -16.14
CA LEU A 124 -16.89 -5.61 -16.29
C LEU A 124 -17.23 -4.89 -14.98
N ASN A 125 -17.73 -5.60 -13.97
CA ASN A 125 -17.99 -5.03 -12.64
C ASN A 125 -16.70 -4.58 -11.95
N GLY A 126 -15.60 -5.26 -12.17
CA GLY A 126 -14.28 -4.90 -11.65
C GLY A 126 -13.80 -3.53 -12.13
N ILE A 127 -14.25 -3.05 -13.29
CA ILE A 127 -13.87 -1.74 -13.83
C ILE A 127 -14.29 -0.60 -12.90
N ARG A 128 -15.45 -0.73 -12.24
CA ARG A 128 -15.92 0.29 -11.29
C ARG A 128 -14.99 0.41 -10.06
N GLU A 129 -14.51 -0.72 -9.57
CA GLU A 129 -13.55 -0.76 -8.46
C GLU A 129 -12.18 -0.25 -8.94
N PHE A 130 -11.78 -0.60 -10.15
CA PHE A 130 -10.50 -0.22 -10.74
C PHE A 130 -10.33 1.29 -10.97
N ARG A 131 -11.40 2.06 -11.09
CA ARG A 131 -11.35 3.53 -11.13
C ARG A 131 -10.51 4.12 -10.00
N HIS A 132 -10.62 3.53 -8.81
CA HIS A 132 -9.84 3.95 -7.65
C HIS A 132 -8.33 3.79 -7.91
N HIS A 133 -7.91 2.71 -8.55
CA HIS A 133 -6.50 2.50 -8.90
C HIS A 133 -6.03 3.52 -9.93
N ILE A 134 -6.77 3.77 -11.00
CA ILE A 134 -6.43 4.80 -11.99
C ILE A 134 -6.20 6.16 -11.30
N LEU A 135 -7.10 6.54 -10.38
CA LEU A 135 -6.99 7.80 -9.63
C LEU A 135 -5.70 7.92 -8.80
N GLN A 136 -5.16 6.81 -8.31
CA GLN A 136 -3.91 6.85 -7.53
C GLN A 136 -2.70 7.16 -8.42
N TYR A 137 -2.69 6.70 -9.66
CA TYR A 137 -1.64 7.03 -10.63
C TYR A 137 -1.71 8.48 -11.12
N CYS A 138 -2.87 9.14 -11.00
CA CYS A 138 -3.05 10.55 -11.38
C CYS A 138 -2.58 11.55 -10.32
N LYS A 139 -2.08 11.10 -9.18
CA LYS A 139 -1.61 12.01 -8.12
C LYS A 139 -0.42 12.83 -8.62
N GLY A 140 -0.50 14.15 -8.45
CA GLY A 140 0.55 15.08 -8.85
C GLY A 140 0.41 15.63 -10.28
N PHE A 141 -0.52 15.13 -11.10
CA PHE A 141 -0.76 15.70 -12.43
C PHE A 141 -1.62 16.97 -12.37
N SER A 142 -1.28 17.96 -13.22
CA SER A 142 -2.12 19.15 -13.40
C SER A 142 -3.48 18.76 -14.00
N GLY A 143 -4.57 19.42 -13.59
CA GLY A 143 -5.93 19.08 -14.07
C GLY A 143 -6.59 17.88 -13.40
N SER A 144 -6.02 17.40 -12.30
CA SER A 144 -6.51 16.20 -11.57
C SER A 144 -7.99 16.26 -11.14
N ALA A 145 -8.60 17.44 -11.01
CA ALA A 145 -10.02 17.57 -10.64
C ALA A 145 -10.96 17.17 -11.77
N LYS A 146 -10.68 17.61 -13.01
CA LYS A 146 -11.44 17.20 -14.22
C LYS A 146 -11.24 15.72 -14.48
N MET A 147 -9.99 15.26 -14.43
CA MET A 147 -9.62 13.87 -14.61
C MET A 147 -10.32 12.93 -13.62
N ARG A 148 -10.42 13.30 -12.34
CA ARG A 148 -11.18 12.52 -11.33
C ARG A 148 -12.66 12.37 -11.70
N ARG A 149 -13.27 13.41 -12.25
CA ARG A 149 -14.67 13.36 -12.68
C ARG A 149 -14.84 12.41 -13.84
N ASP A 150 -13.99 12.53 -14.87
CA ASP A 150 -14.06 11.70 -16.05
C ASP A 150 -13.80 10.21 -15.72
N ILE A 151 -12.81 9.92 -14.90
CA ILE A 151 -12.51 8.56 -14.43
C ILE A 151 -13.69 7.96 -13.63
N SER A 152 -14.42 8.77 -12.87
CA SER A 152 -15.58 8.28 -12.10
C SER A 152 -16.73 7.77 -12.98
N LEU A 153 -16.76 8.16 -14.26
CA LEU A 153 -17.79 7.77 -15.25
C LEU A 153 -17.41 6.55 -16.09
N ILE A 154 -16.17 6.05 -15.99
CA ILE A 154 -15.68 4.90 -16.77
C ILE A 154 -16.49 3.65 -16.44
N THR A 155 -17.08 3.00 -17.45
CA THR A 155 -17.87 1.78 -17.30
C THR A 155 -17.45 0.64 -18.22
N SER A 156 -16.48 0.89 -19.13
CA SER A 156 -15.99 -0.09 -20.08
C SER A 156 -14.47 -0.20 -20.06
N LYS A 157 -13.93 -1.36 -20.48
CA LYS A 157 -12.49 -1.58 -20.63
C LYS A 157 -11.88 -0.58 -21.62
N ALA A 158 -12.55 -0.30 -22.74
CA ALA A 158 -12.07 0.65 -23.73
C ALA A 158 -11.94 2.07 -23.16
N ALA A 159 -12.94 2.54 -22.39
CA ALA A 159 -12.86 3.85 -21.73
C ALA A 159 -11.75 3.90 -20.65
N ALA A 160 -11.51 2.79 -19.95
CA ALA A 160 -10.41 2.71 -18.99
C ALA A 160 -9.05 2.79 -19.68
N LEU A 161 -8.86 2.07 -20.79
CA LEU A 161 -7.63 2.14 -21.58
C LEU A 161 -7.39 3.54 -22.14
N ALA A 162 -8.41 4.18 -22.72
CA ALA A 162 -8.29 5.55 -23.22
C ALA A 162 -7.90 6.55 -22.11
N ALA A 163 -8.45 6.39 -20.91
CA ALA A 163 -8.07 7.22 -19.77
C ALA A 163 -6.62 6.97 -19.33
N ILE A 164 -6.16 5.72 -19.35
CA ILE A 164 -4.76 5.37 -19.05
C ILE A 164 -3.82 5.97 -20.09
N ASP A 165 -4.16 5.87 -21.38
CA ASP A 165 -3.38 6.46 -22.47
C ASP A 165 -3.20 7.97 -22.23
N PHE A 166 -4.29 8.67 -21.97
CA PHE A 166 -4.29 10.11 -21.73
C PHE A 166 -3.46 10.55 -20.49
N ILE A 167 -3.38 9.71 -19.46
CA ILE A 167 -2.61 10.02 -18.24
C ILE A 167 -1.11 10.02 -18.51
N PHE A 168 -0.64 9.17 -19.43
CA PHE A 168 0.78 8.94 -19.66
C PHE A 168 1.30 9.48 -21.01
N GLU A 169 0.48 10.24 -21.74
CA GLU A 169 0.89 11.07 -22.87
C GLU A 169 1.56 12.36 -22.41
#